data_2d10a9113d5a598e068cf09430266c31
#
_entry.id   2d10a9113d5a598e068cf09430266c31
#
_cell.length_a   1.000
_cell.length_b   1.000
_cell.length_c   1.000
_cell.angle_alpha   90.00
_cell.angle_beta   90.00
_cell.angle_gamma   90.00
#
_symmetry.space_group_name_H-M   'P 1'
#
loop_
_entity.id
_entity.type
_entity.pdbx_description
1 polymer ?
#
loop_
_entity_poly.entity_id
_entity_poly.type
_entity_poly.pdbx_seq_one_letter_code
_entity_poly.pdbx_strand_id
1 'polypeptide(L)'
;MGPSVSVSERKRQAIAAAALTLFARDGYERTSVDAIAAEAGVSKRTVYSHYGDKENLFLLVVKDTYELMRERFAEVVERTLTDVDDVEKSLVSCIREAIATVSQSPERSTLIRLVLTELPRFPVLMDLWRNRAILPLLGAPIARLAAAGLLNADDPDQAADHLSALTLGQVNNRSMMGTVPITDAETDQIVTSGIRVFLCAYGVRRD
;
A
#
# COMPACT_ATOMS: atom_id res chain seq x y z
N MET A 1 -22.98 16.02 8.31
CA MET A 1 -22.74 15.34 9.60
C MET A 1 -22.33 13.90 9.26
N GLY A 2 -21.03 13.59 9.36
CA GLY A 2 -20.53 12.24 9.14
C GLY A 2 -21.01 11.27 10.23
N PRO A 3 -21.07 9.96 9.94
CA PRO A 3 -21.52 8.96 10.90
C PRO A 3 -20.62 9.00 12.14
N SER A 4 -21.23 9.12 13.31
CA SER A 4 -20.55 9.11 14.60
C SER A 4 -19.94 7.71 14.81
N VAL A 5 -18.60 7.64 14.80
CA VAL A 5 -17.86 6.40 15.09
C VAL A 5 -18.27 5.90 16.48
N SER A 6 -18.72 4.66 16.59
CA SER A 6 -19.17 4.07 17.86
C SER A 6 -18.03 4.00 18.89
N VAL A 7 -18.37 3.96 20.19
CA VAL A 7 -17.37 3.80 21.26
C VAL A 7 -16.59 2.48 21.09
N SER A 8 -17.26 1.42 20.62
CA SER A 8 -16.63 0.13 20.32
C SER A 8 -15.61 0.23 19.19
N GLU A 9 -15.97 0.94 18.13
CA GLU A 9 -15.08 1.14 16.98
C GLU A 9 -13.86 1.99 17.33
N ARG A 10 -14.05 3.07 18.11
CA ARG A 10 -12.92 3.87 18.63
C ARG A 10 -11.94 3.04 19.47
N LYS A 11 -12.45 2.13 20.31
CA LYS A 11 -11.60 1.21 21.08
C LYS A 11 -10.86 0.24 20.17
N ARG A 12 -11.54 -0.31 19.15
CA ARG A 12 -10.93 -1.21 18.17
C ARG A 12 -9.77 -0.52 17.44
N GLN A 13 -9.97 0.71 16.97
CA GLN A 13 -8.94 1.50 16.31
C GLN A 13 -7.78 1.84 17.23
N ALA A 14 -8.04 2.21 18.49
CA ALA A 14 -6.97 2.47 19.46
C ALA A 14 -6.13 1.23 19.74
N ILE A 15 -6.76 0.05 19.88
CA ILE A 15 -6.05 -1.23 20.06
C ILE A 15 -5.21 -1.55 18.84
N ALA A 16 -5.74 -1.38 17.63
CA ALA A 16 -5.01 -1.66 16.38
C ALA A 16 -3.78 -0.76 16.23
N ALA A 17 -3.92 0.54 16.49
CA ALA A 17 -2.82 1.50 16.43
C ALA A 17 -1.70 1.19 17.46
N ALA A 18 -2.09 0.91 18.71
CA ALA A 18 -1.16 0.52 19.76
C ALA A 18 -0.44 -0.80 19.41
N ALA A 19 -1.17 -1.79 18.90
CA ALA A 19 -0.62 -3.08 18.52
C ALA A 19 0.38 -2.94 17.35
N LEU A 20 0.05 -2.18 16.30
CA LEU A 20 0.96 -1.93 15.18
C LEU A 20 2.27 -1.28 15.66
N THR A 21 2.17 -0.25 16.49
CA THR A 21 3.33 0.45 17.06
C THR A 21 4.23 -0.49 17.86
N LEU A 22 3.65 -1.28 18.77
CA LEU A 22 4.40 -2.18 19.64
C LEU A 22 4.97 -3.37 18.88
N PHE A 23 4.21 -3.98 17.98
CA PHE A 23 4.72 -5.07 17.13
C PHE A 23 5.87 -4.59 16.22
N ALA A 24 5.78 -3.39 15.69
CA ALA A 24 6.83 -2.83 14.84
C ALA A 24 8.10 -2.49 15.61
N ARG A 25 7.97 -2.01 16.86
CA ARG A 25 9.10 -1.65 17.72
C ARG A 25 9.79 -2.87 18.33
N ASP A 26 9.01 -3.81 18.86
CA ASP A 26 9.49 -4.87 19.71
C ASP A 26 9.48 -6.25 19.01
N GLY A 27 8.79 -6.40 17.89
CA GLY A 27 8.50 -7.66 17.22
C GLY A 27 7.31 -8.39 17.87
N TYR A 28 6.79 -9.39 17.18
CA TYR A 28 5.63 -10.15 17.66
C TYR A 28 5.89 -10.82 19.03
N GLU A 29 7.01 -11.53 19.17
CA GLU A 29 7.27 -12.34 20.39
C GLU A 29 7.30 -11.49 21.67
N ARG A 30 8.05 -10.40 21.65
CA ARG A 30 8.29 -9.56 22.85
C ARG A 30 7.11 -8.66 23.19
N THR A 31 6.18 -8.45 22.28
CA THR A 31 4.98 -7.65 22.54
C THR A 31 3.99 -8.45 23.35
N SER A 32 3.52 -7.93 24.48
CA SER A 32 2.47 -8.53 25.30
C SER A 32 1.11 -7.86 25.08
N VAL A 33 0.02 -8.62 25.27
CA VAL A 33 -1.33 -8.04 25.22
C VAL A 33 -1.56 -7.04 26.35
N ASP A 34 -0.88 -7.20 27.47
CA ASP A 34 -0.94 -6.24 28.58
C ASP A 34 -0.33 -4.89 28.18
N ALA A 35 0.82 -4.90 27.47
CA ALA A 35 1.44 -3.67 26.95
C ALA A 35 0.53 -3.00 25.91
N ILE A 36 -0.07 -3.77 25.00
CA ILE A 36 -1.03 -3.24 24.01
C ILE A 36 -2.25 -2.62 24.69
N ALA A 37 -2.81 -3.28 25.70
CA ALA A 37 -3.96 -2.77 26.45
C ALA A 37 -3.64 -1.45 27.18
N ALA A 38 -2.46 -1.38 27.81
CA ALA A 38 -1.99 -0.18 28.50
C ALA A 38 -1.79 0.98 27.51
N GLU A 39 -1.13 0.74 26.37
CA GLU A 39 -0.88 1.74 25.33
C GLU A 39 -2.20 2.24 24.70
N ALA A 40 -3.18 1.35 24.49
CA ALA A 40 -4.50 1.67 23.96
C ALA A 40 -5.45 2.32 24.97
N GLY A 41 -5.08 2.39 26.25
CA GLY A 41 -5.95 2.91 27.32
C GLY A 41 -7.19 2.05 27.56
N VAL A 42 -7.09 0.72 27.38
CA VAL A 42 -8.21 -0.23 27.58
C VAL A 42 -7.81 -1.37 28.52
N SER A 43 -8.79 -2.17 28.96
CA SER A 43 -8.48 -3.38 29.71
C SER A 43 -8.01 -4.52 28.80
N LYS A 44 -7.18 -5.42 29.30
CA LYS A 44 -6.79 -6.69 28.62
C LYS A 44 -8.02 -7.48 28.16
N ARG A 45 -9.08 -7.52 28.96
CA ARG A 45 -10.36 -8.15 28.62
C ARG A 45 -10.98 -7.50 27.37
N THR A 46 -10.86 -6.17 27.23
CA THR A 46 -11.34 -5.47 26.05
C THR A 46 -10.58 -5.89 24.80
N VAL A 47 -9.25 -6.03 24.88
CA VAL A 47 -8.45 -6.51 23.75
C VAL A 47 -8.91 -7.91 23.33
N TYR A 48 -9.03 -8.84 24.27
CA TYR A 48 -9.49 -10.20 23.95
C TYR A 48 -10.92 -10.25 23.42
N SER A 49 -11.82 -9.37 23.90
CA SER A 49 -13.20 -9.34 23.39
C SER A 49 -13.32 -8.87 21.95
N HIS A 50 -12.35 -8.04 21.47
CA HIS A 50 -12.33 -7.55 20.09
C HIS A 50 -11.56 -8.47 19.12
N TYR A 51 -10.51 -9.13 19.60
CA TYR A 51 -9.54 -9.79 18.74
C TYR A 51 -9.33 -11.30 19.06
N GLY A 52 -9.87 -11.80 20.17
CA GLY A 52 -9.76 -13.19 20.58
C GLY A 52 -8.41 -13.51 21.22
N ASP A 53 -7.32 -13.48 20.45
CA ASP A 53 -5.97 -13.76 20.94
C ASP A 53 -4.93 -12.82 20.29
N LYS A 54 -3.66 -12.97 20.70
CA LYS A 54 -2.56 -12.14 20.22
C LYS A 54 -2.26 -12.38 18.73
N GLU A 55 -2.42 -13.61 18.27
CA GLU A 55 -2.17 -14.00 16.89
C GLU A 55 -3.19 -13.37 15.96
N ASN A 56 -4.48 -13.53 16.28
CA ASN A 56 -5.56 -12.88 15.54
C ASN A 56 -5.44 -11.36 15.55
N LEU A 57 -5.09 -10.76 16.70
CA LEU A 57 -4.82 -9.33 16.78
C LEU A 57 -3.72 -8.91 15.80
N PHE A 58 -2.60 -9.63 15.78
CA PHE A 58 -1.49 -9.37 14.88
C PHE A 58 -1.91 -9.45 13.41
N LEU A 59 -2.51 -10.55 13.00
CA LEU A 59 -2.93 -10.78 11.61
C LEU A 59 -3.98 -9.77 11.15
N LEU A 60 -4.95 -9.42 12.01
CA LEU A 60 -5.97 -8.42 11.69
C LEU A 60 -5.38 -7.01 11.56
N VAL A 61 -4.45 -6.63 12.44
CA VAL A 61 -3.78 -5.33 12.36
C VAL A 61 -2.96 -5.21 11.08
N VAL A 62 -2.21 -6.25 10.71
CA VAL A 62 -1.47 -6.28 9.44
C VAL A 62 -2.45 -6.15 8.26
N LYS A 63 -3.52 -6.93 8.27
CA LYS A 63 -4.56 -6.90 7.23
C LYS A 63 -5.22 -5.52 7.10
N ASP A 64 -5.69 -4.95 8.21
CA ASP A 64 -6.40 -3.68 8.22
C ASP A 64 -5.48 -2.52 7.75
N THR A 65 -4.20 -2.55 8.17
CA THR A 65 -3.20 -1.56 7.70
C THR A 65 -2.97 -1.68 6.19
N TYR A 66 -2.94 -2.90 5.67
CA TYR A 66 -2.78 -3.15 4.23
C TYR A 66 -3.98 -2.66 3.43
N GLU A 67 -5.22 -2.91 3.91
CA GLU A 67 -6.43 -2.43 3.26
C GLU A 67 -6.50 -0.90 3.22
N LEU A 68 -6.12 -0.22 4.30
CA LEU A 68 -6.05 1.24 4.31
C LEU A 68 -5.09 1.79 3.25
N MET A 69 -3.95 1.12 3.04
CA MET A 69 -3.02 1.51 1.98
C MET A 69 -3.60 1.28 0.59
N ARG A 70 -4.34 0.19 0.39
CA ARG A 70 -5.05 -0.08 -0.87
C ARG A 70 -6.10 0.99 -1.17
N GLU A 71 -6.89 1.37 -0.17
CA GLU A 71 -7.90 2.42 -0.30
C GLU A 71 -7.27 3.74 -0.71
N ARG A 72 -6.20 4.17 -0.03
CA ARG A 72 -5.45 5.38 -0.39
C ARG A 72 -4.90 5.34 -1.82
N PHE A 73 -4.36 4.21 -2.23
CA PHE A 73 -3.87 4.04 -3.60
C PHE A 73 -5.02 4.07 -4.62
N ALA A 74 -6.13 3.43 -4.33
CA ALA A 74 -7.31 3.44 -5.20
C ALA A 74 -7.86 4.87 -5.38
N GLU A 75 -7.89 5.68 -4.31
CA GLU A 75 -8.29 7.10 -4.38
C GLU A 75 -7.35 7.91 -5.30
N VAL A 76 -6.03 7.69 -5.21
CA VAL A 76 -5.06 8.32 -6.10
C VAL A 76 -5.31 7.95 -7.55
N VAL A 77 -5.47 6.65 -7.83
CA VAL A 77 -5.73 6.11 -9.16
C VAL A 77 -7.02 6.70 -9.76
N GLU A 78 -8.11 6.68 -9.00
CA GLU A 78 -9.41 7.18 -9.47
C GLU A 78 -9.34 8.66 -9.81
N ARG A 79 -8.69 9.47 -8.99
CA ARG A 79 -8.56 10.92 -9.22
C ARG A 79 -7.64 11.27 -10.39
N THR A 80 -6.60 10.48 -10.64
CA THR A 80 -5.57 10.82 -11.63
C THR A 80 -5.75 10.12 -12.98
N LEU A 81 -6.47 8.99 -13.03
CA LEU A 81 -6.62 8.16 -14.23
C LEU A 81 -8.07 7.97 -14.69
N THR A 82 -9.03 8.83 -14.26
CA THR A 82 -10.41 8.79 -14.74
C THR A 82 -10.60 9.68 -15.96
N ASP A 83 -10.30 10.96 -15.85
CA ASP A 83 -10.44 11.94 -16.94
C ASP A 83 -9.06 12.30 -17.50
N VAL A 84 -8.59 11.52 -18.49
CA VAL A 84 -7.22 11.60 -18.99
C VAL A 84 -7.17 12.28 -20.34
N ASP A 85 -6.67 13.54 -20.35
CA ASP A 85 -6.37 14.30 -21.58
C ASP A 85 -4.94 13.99 -22.10
N ASP A 86 -3.99 13.79 -21.21
CA ASP A 86 -2.58 13.52 -21.50
C ASP A 86 -2.11 12.32 -20.67
N VAL A 87 -1.96 11.17 -21.33
CA VAL A 87 -1.62 9.89 -20.68
C VAL A 87 -0.30 9.97 -19.92
N GLU A 88 0.75 10.61 -20.53
CA GLU A 88 2.05 10.71 -19.88
C GLU A 88 1.96 11.51 -18.59
N LYS A 89 1.33 12.68 -18.63
CA LYS A 89 1.16 13.54 -17.45
C LYS A 89 0.31 12.86 -16.36
N SER A 90 -0.77 12.19 -16.76
CA SER A 90 -1.66 11.51 -15.83
C SER A 90 -0.97 10.33 -15.15
N LEU A 91 -0.21 9.53 -15.88
CA LEU A 91 0.59 8.44 -15.32
C LEU A 91 1.68 8.98 -14.39
N VAL A 92 2.40 10.04 -14.78
CA VAL A 92 3.41 10.69 -13.92
C VAL A 92 2.78 11.19 -12.64
N SER A 93 1.65 11.88 -12.71
CA SER A 93 0.92 12.37 -11.54
C SER A 93 0.47 11.23 -10.61
N CYS A 94 -0.14 10.20 -11.19
CA CYS A 94 -0.61 9.03 -10.46
C CYS A 94 0.53 8.35 -9.70
N ILE A 95 1.62 8.03 -10.38
CA ILE A 95 2.72 7.28 -9.78
C ILE A 95 3.46 8.12 -8.74
N ARG A 96 3.70 9.42 -8.99
CA ARG A 96 4.32 10.32 -8.01
C ARG A 96 3.51 10.41 -6.73
N GLU A 97 2.21 10.60 -6.86
CA GLU A 97 1.34 10.72 -5.72
C GLU A 97 1.21 9.40 -4.95
N ALA A 98 1.14 8.28 -5.66
CA ALA A 98 1.17 6.95 -5.05
C ALA A 98 2.48 6.69 -4.27
N ILE A 99 3.61 7.18 -4.78
CA ILE A 99 4.89 7.09 -4.07
C ILE A 99 4.84 7.93 -2.79
N ALA A 100 4.43 9.18 -2.88
CA ALA A 100 4.41 10.10 -1.75
C ALA A 100 3.43 9.67 -0.65
N THR A 101 2.22 9.22 -1.04
CA THR A 101 1.13 8.92 -0.08
C THR A 101 1.15 7.49 0.45
N VAL A 102 1.68 6.55 -0.33
CA VAL A 102 1.68 5.12 0.02
C VAL A 102 3.09 4.58 0.16
N SER A 103 3.90 4.63 -0.91
CA SER A 103 5.17 3.91 -0.96
C SER A 103 6.24 4.43 0.01
N GLN A 104 6.22 5.72 0.32
CA GLN A 104 7.14 6.37 1.27
C GLN A 104 6.49 6.67 2.62
N SER A 105 5.29 6.18 2.88
CA SER A 105 4.65 6.41 4.18
C SER A 105 5.37 5.64 5.29
N PRO A 106 5.52 6.23 6.50
CA PRO A 106 6.12 5.57 7.66
C PRO A 106 5.36 4.29 8.04
N GLU A 107 4.04 4.30 7.90
CA GLU A 107 3.17 3.15 8.20
C GLU A 107 3.50 1.96 7.28
N ARG A 108 3.71 2.22 5.98
CA ARG A 108 4.08 1.17 5.02
C ARG A 108 5.45 0.60 5.32
N SER A 109 6.45 1.43 5.55
CA SER A 109 7.81 0.99 5.88
C SER A 109 7.82 0.13 7.14
N THR A 110 7.02 0.52 8.13
CA THR A 110 6.81 -0.21 9.38
C THR A 110 6.14 -1.56 9.12
N LEU A 111 5.05 -1.57 8.35
CA LEU A 111 4.32 -2.79 7.99
C LEU A 111 5.21 -3.78 7.24
N ILE A 112 5.97 -3.30 6.24
CA ILE A 112 6.85 -4.17 5.45
C ILE A 112 7.92 -4.82 6.30
N ARG A 113 8.60 -4.04 7.16
CA ARG A 113 9.59 -4.60 8.09
C ARG A 113 8.98 -5.67 8.99
N LEU A 114 7.82 -5.39 9.55
CA LEU A 114 7.11 -6.32 10.42
C LEU A 114 6.75 -7.60 9.67
N VAL A 115 6.17 -7.49 8.48
CA VAL A 115 5.81 -8.65 7.65
C VAL A 115 7.04 -9.48 7.30
N LEU A 116 8.12 -8.87 6.82
CA LEU A 116 9.34 -9.59 6.45
C LEU A 116 9.99 -10.29 7.64
N THR A 117 9.95 -9.69 8.82
CA THR A 117 10.52 -10.27 10.04
C THR A 117 9.70 -11.47 10.53
N GLU A 118 8.37 -11.36 10.46
CA GLU A 118 7.46 -12.36 11.03
C GLU A 118 6.98 -13.41 10.00
N LEU A 119 7.33 -13.26 8.72
CA LEU A 119 6.96 -14.17 7.64
C LEU A 119 7.32 -15.65 7.90
N PRO A 120 8.51 -15.98 8.48
CA PRO A 120 8.84 -17.37 8.77
C PRO A 120 7.89 -18.00 9.80
N ARG A 121 7.33 -17.19 10.70
CA ARG A 121 6.37 -17.63 11.70
C ARG A 121 4.93 -17.68 11.18
N PHE A 122 4.57 -16.70 10.36
CA PHE A 122 3.22 -16.53 9.80
C PHE A 122 3.24 -16.61 8.27
N PRO A 123 3.37 -17.79 7.66
CA PRO A 123 3.41 -17.93 6.21
C PRO A 123 2.19 -17.35 5.49
N VAL A 124 1.03 -17.26 6.17
CA VAL A 124 -0.19 -16.63 5.67
C VAL A 124 0.00 -15.16 5.29
N LEU A 125 1.02 -14.48 5.83
CA LEU A 125 1.37 -13.12 5.45
C LEU A 125 1.83 -13.02 3.98
N MET A 126 2.37 -14.10 3.41
CA MET A 126 2.71 -14.15 1.99
C MET A 126 1.47 -14.09 1.10
N ASP A 127 0.40 -14.76 1.50
CA ASP A 127 -0.86 -14.74 0.77
C ASP A 127 -1.53 -13.36 0.86
N LEU A 128 -1.46 -12.71 2.02
CA LEU A 128 -1.88 -11.32 2.17
C LEU A 128 -1.09 -10.39 1.25
N TRP A 129 0.22 -10.60 1.14
CA TRP A 129 1.08 -9.84 0.24
C TRP A 129 0.74 -10.05 -1.24
N ARG A 130 0.59 -11.29 -1.67
CA ARG A 130 0.29 -11.65 -3.06
C ARG A 130 -1.11 -11.24 -3.51
N ASN A 131 -2.12 -11.56 -2.69
CA ASN A 131 -3.52 -11.38 -3.04
C ASN A 131 -4.03 -9.94 -2.86
N ARG A 132 -3.29 -9.11 -2.12
CA ARG A 132 -3.67 -7.73 -1.79
C ARG A 132 -2.66 -6.71 -2.31
N ALA A 133 -1.81 -7.12 -3.25
CA ALA A 133 -0.86 -6.22 -3.88
C ALA A 133 -1.58 -4.98 -4.44
N ILE A 134 -0.97 -3.82 -4.26
CA ILE A 134 -1.43 -2.54 -4.80
C ILE A 134 -1.44 -2.58 -6.34
N LEU A 135 -0.60 -3.43 -6.93
CA LEU A 135 -0.40 -3.57 -8.36
C LEU A 135 -1.67 -3.91 -9.16
N PRO A 136 -2.54 -4.85 -8.71
CA PRO A 136 -3.79 -5.15 -9.42
C PRO A 136 -4.74 -3.95 -9.54
N LEU A 137 -4.54 -2.89 -8.74
CA LEU A 137 -5.35 -1.68 -8.82
C LEU A 137 -5.07 -0.83 -10.06
N LEU A 138 -3.97 -1.07 -10.78
CA LEU A 138 -3.64 -0.39 -12.03
C LEU A 138 -4.22 -1.10 -13.27
N GLY A 139 -4.55 -2.40 -13.19
CA GLY A 139 -5.05 -3.17 -14.33
C GLY A 139 -6.34 -2.58 -14.93
N ALA A 140 -7.35 -2.34 -14.10
CA ALA A 140 -8.62 -1.77 -14.56
C ALA A 140 -8.48 -0.34 -15.16
N PRO A 141 -7.72 0.60 -14.56
CA PRO A 141 -7.41 1.89 -15.19
C PRO A 141 -6.69 1.73 -16.55
N ILE A 142 -5.70 0.86 -16.65
CA ILE A 142 -4.99 0.62 -17.92
C ILE A 142 -5.95 0.02 -18.96
N ALA A 143 -6.84 -0.88 -18.58
CA ALA A 143 -7.88 -1.40 -19.46
C ALA A 143 -8.81 -0.29 -19.98
N ARG A 144 -9.22 0.65 -19.12
CA ARG A 144 -10.00 1.82 -19.52
C ARG A 144 -9.25 2.71 -20.52
N LEU A 145 -7.96 2.99 -20.25
CA LEU A 145 -7.12 3.76 -21.16
C LEU A 145 -6.90 3.07 -22.51
N ALA A 146 -6.78 1.75 -22.50
CA ALA A 146 -6.68 0.96 -23.73
C ALA A 146 -8.00 0.97 -24.52
N ALA A 147 -9.14 0.80 -23.85
CA ALA A 147 -10.47 0.88 -24.47
C ALA A 147 -10.77 2.28 -25.06
N ALA A 148 -10.20 3.34 -24.46
CA ALA A 148 -10.28 4.71 -24.99
C ALA A 148 -9.30 4.99 -26.12
N GLY A 149 -8.48 4.02 -26.54
CA GLY A 149 -7.47 4.18 -27.59
C GLY A 149 -6.28 5.06 -27.17
N LEU A 150 -6.05 5.22 -25.87
CA LEU A 150 -4.95 6.02 -25.33
C LEU A 150 -3.71 5.17 -25.03
N LEU A 151 -3.88 3.86 -24.88
CA LEU A 151 -2.81 2.87 -24.74
C LEU A 151 -3.07 1.70 -25.69
N ASN A 152 -2.01 0.97 -26.05
CA ASN A 152 -2.07 -0.27 -26.82
C ASN A 152 -1.65 -1.42 -25.88
N ALA A 153 -2.59 -1.91 -25.06
CA ALA A 153 -2.36 -2.93 -24.04
C ALA A 153 -3.37 -4.07 -24.22
N ASP A 154 -2.98 -5.13 -24.93
CA ASP A 154 -3.81 -6.32 -25.14
C ASP A 154 -4.03 -7.08 -23.83
N ASP A 155 -3.05 -7.06 -22.92
CA ASP A 155 -3.11 -7.56 -21.54
C ASP A 155 -2.90 -6.41 -20.56
N PRO A 156 -3.97 -5.79 -20.05
CA PRO A 156 -3.87 -4.66 -19.12
C PRO A 156 -3.23 -5.00 -17.77
N ASP A 157 -3.38 -6.23 -17.30
CA ASP A 157 -2.77 -6.65 -16.04
C ASP A 157 -1.26 -6.81 -16.19
N GLN A 158 -0.81 -7.39 -17.30
CA GLN A 158 0.63 -7.45 -17.62
C GLN A 158 1.22 -6.05 -17.83
N ALA A 159 0.49 -5.15 -18.49
CA ALA A 159 0.93 -3.77 -18.66
C ALA A 159 1.03 -3.04 -17.30
N ALA A 160 0.10 -3.30 -16.37
CA ALA A 160 0.15 -2.77 -15.00
C ALA A 160 1.39 -3.27 -14.24
N ASP A 161 1.71 -4.55 -14.37
CA ASP A 161 2.91 -5.15 -13.77
C ASP A 161 4.18 -4.49 -14.32
N HIS A 162 4.26 -4.27 -15.63
CA HIS A 162 5.40 -3.58 -16.26
C HIS A 162 5.52 -2.13 -15.80
N LEU A 163 4.42 -1.36 -15.79
CA LEU A 163 4.42 0.02 -15.29
C LEU A 163 4.91 0.07 -13.84
N SER A 164 4.40 -0.83 -13.03
CA SER A 164 4.78 -0.91 -11.63
C SER A 164 6.25 -1.28 -11.43
N ALA A 165 6.75 -2.26 -12.16
CA ALA A 165 8.16 -2.67 -12.10
C ALA A 165 9.12 -1.53 -12.50
N LEU A 166 8.75 -0.79 -13.56
CA LEU A 166 9.53 0.33 -14.08
C LEU A 166 9.52 1.57 -13.18
N THR A 167 8.57 1.69 -12.26
CA THR A 167 8.37 2.87 -11.41
C THR A 167 8.40 2.53 -9.92
N LEU A 168 7.28 2.11 -9.35
CA LEU A 168 7.13 1.76 -7.92
C LEU A 168 8.15 0.72 -7.48
N GLY A 169 8.41 -0.30 -8.32
CA GLY A 169 9.38 -1.34 -8.07
C GLY A 169 10.80 -0.80 -7.93
N GLN A 170 11.20 0.14 -8.81
CA GLN A 170 12.52 0.78 -8.72
C GLN A 170 12.64 1.67 -7.47
N VAL A 171 11.59 2.46 -7.15
CA VAL A 171 11.56 3.27 -5.93
C VAL A 171 11.66 2.38 -4.69
N ASN A 172 10.89 1.30 -4.63
CA ASN A 172 10.94 0.34 -3.53
C ASN A 172 12.34 -0.29 -3.37
N ASN A 173 12.97 -0.64 -4.48
CA ASN A 173 14.31 -1.23 -4.47
C ASN A 173 15.36 -0.21 -3.99
N ARG A 174 15.35 1.01 -4.53
CA ARG A 174 16.28 2.09 -4.15
C ARG A 174 16.10 2.54 -2.70
N SER A 175 14.87 2.63 -2.23
CA SER A 175 14.56 3.00 -0.84
C SER A 175 14.62 1.81 0.14
N MET A 176 15.06 0.64 -0.30
CA MET A 176 14.98 -0.60 0.49
C MET A 176 13.60 -0.76 1.15
N MET A 177 12.56 -0.75 0.31
CA MET A 177 11.15 -0.82 0.75
C MET A 177 10.72 0.34 1.66
N GLY A 178 11.27 1.53 1.45
CA GLY A 178 10.94 2.74 2.23
C GLY A 178 11.70 2.88 3.55
N THR A 179 12.72 2.05 3.79
CA THR A 179 13.56 2.15 4.99
C THR A 179 14.71 3.13 4.84
N VAL A 180 15.11 3.43 3.61
CA VAL A 180 16.14 4.43 3.27
C VAL A 180 15.46 5.56 2.49
N PRO A 181 15.63 6.82 2.91
CA PRO A 181 15.12 7.96 2.18
C PRO A 181 15.73 8.04 0.78
N ILE A 182 14.92 8.39 -0.22
CA ILE A 182 15.36 8.82 -1.53
C ILE A 182 14.89 10.25 -1.77
N THR A 183 15.63 11.00 -2.57
CA THR A 183 15.29 12.40 -2.87
C THR A 183 14.13 12.50 -3.85
N ASP A 184 13.43 13.64 -3.83
CA ASP A 184 12.37 13.93 -4.81
C ASP A 184 12.93 13.91 -6.25
N ALA A 185 14.16 14.41 -6.44
CA ALA A 185 14.81 14.40 -7.74
C ALA A 185 15.08 12.97 -8.27
N GLU A 186 15.50 12.04 -7.39
CA GLU A 186 15.69 10.64 -7.77
C GLU A 186 14.34 9.97 -8.06
N THR A 187 13.33 10.27 -7.25
CA THR A 187 11.97 9.77 -7.47
C THR A 187 11.45 10.24 -8.82
N ASP A 188 11.60 11.53 -9.13
CA ASP A 188 11.20 12.14 -10.40
C ASP A 188 11.91 11.51 -11.60
N GLN A 189 13.20 11.26 -11.48
CA GLN A 189 13.98 10.62 -12.53
C GLN A 189 13.49 9.20 -12.79
N ILE A 190 13.25 8.41 -11.73
CA ILE A 190 12.75 7.03 -11.84
C ILE A 190 11.38 7.02 -12.51
N VAL A 191 10.45 7.85 -12.02
CA VAL A 191 9.07 7.90 -12.52
C VAL A 191 9.05 8.32 -13.98
N THR A 192 9.70 9.43 -14.33
CA THR A 192 9.70 9.95 -15.70
C THR A 192 10.36 8.97 -16.68
N SER A 193 11.50 8.39 -16.29
CA SER A 193 12.20 7.40 -17.12
C SER A 193 11.37 6.12 -17.29
N GLY A 194 10.80 5.60 -16.19
CA GLY A 194 9.99 4.38 -16.22
C GLY A 194 8.73 4.54 -17.09
N ILE A 195 8.03 5.68 -16.97
CA ILE A 195 6.84 5.96 -17.78
C ILE A 195 7.19 6.13 -19.25
N ARG A 196 8.31 6.78 -19.56
CA ARG A 196 8.78 6.90 -20.95
C ARG A 196 9.02 5.52 -21.58
N VAL A 197 9.69 4.61 -20.88
CA VAL A 197 9.90 3.21 -21.33
C VAL A 197 8.55 2.49 -21.49
N PHE A 198 7.65 2.64 -20.53
CA PHE A 198 6.30 2.08 -20.61
C PHE A 198 5.55 2.58 -21.85
N LEU A 199 5.57 3.87 -22.13
CA LEU A 199 4.89 4.46 -23.29
C LEU A 199 5.57 4.10 -24.64
N CYS A 200 6.87 3.79 -24.65
CA CYS A 200 7.49 3.22 -25.84
C CYS A 200 6.92 1.84 -26.20
N ALA A 201 6.50 1.05 -25.20
CA ALA A 201 5.93 -0.28 -25.40
C ALA A 201 4.41 -0.25 -25.61
N TYR A 202 3.71 0.59 -24.83
CA TYR A 202 2.25 0.58 -24.72
C TYR A 202 1.58 1.88 -25.21
N GLY A 203 2.33 2.90 -25.57
CA GLY A 203 1.77 4.15 -26.10
C GLY A 203 1.25 3.97 -27.53
N VAL A 204 0.15 4.65 -27.84
CA VAL A 204 -0.37 4.73 -29.22
C VAL A 204 0.57 5.63 -30.04
N ARG A 205 1.11 5.10 -31.10
CA ARG A 205 1.90 5.91 -32.06
C ARG A 205 0.93 6.88 -32.76
N ARG A 206 1.15 8.17 -32.56
CA ARG A 206 0.50 9.18 -33.41
C ARG A 206 1.36 9.29 -34.67
N ASP A 207 0.79 8.85 -35.79
CA ASP A 207 1.37 9.05 -37.14
C ASP A 207 1.45 10.55 -37.47
#